data_2d53dfed177ebc95d65bb0ecd2b050d1
#
_entry.id   2d53dfed177ebc95d65bb0ecd2b050d1
#
_cell.length_a   1.000
_cell.length_b   1.000
_cell.length_c   1.000
_cell.angle_alpha   90.00
_cell.angle_beta   90.00
_cell.angle_gamma   90.00
#
_symmetry.space_group_name_H-M   'P 1'
#
loop_
_entity.id
_entity.type
_entity.pdbx_description
1 polymer ?
#
loop_
_entity_poly.entity_id
_entity_poly.type
_entity_poly.pdbx_seq_one_letter_code
_entity_poly.pdbx_strand_id
1 'polypeptide(L)'
;MARMSTAAKVDESDGLSPMERAARNKMILGLFIPLQNGAWTPSLYPRGTDWTFEYNAECTVRAEELGFDLVFGLAQWHGAGGLGGEMRFRENTQDPLLVTAGLAALTKNIILISTVHVLYGWTPLLLAKYAATLDHMSNGRWGMNMVTGIKPEDFAMFGLDPVEHDLRYEMADELMSVMKQLWESPDNVDFDGRFYSMKKGFVSPKPRFGRPIIVNASSSGAGMAFAANHSDLMFITRPAGADVYGLLAAHNKKIKDEAAAMGKSVRTIINPHVICADTEKEARDRRQAFIDHADPV
;
A
#
# COMPACT_ATOMS: atom_id res chain seq x y z
N MET A 1 13.74 29.23 -2.50
CA MET A 1 12.44 29.05 -3.19
C MET A 1 12.70 28.22 -4.45
N ALA A 2 12.54 26.92 -4.36
CA ALA A 2 12.62 26.04 -5.53
C ALA A 2 11.42 26.31 -6.46
N ARG A 3 11.68 26.45 -7.76
CA ARG A 3 10.61 26.58 -8.76
C ARG A 3 9.76 25.31 -8.72
N MET A 4 8.48 25.45 -8.38
CA MET A 4 7.52 24.36 -8.56
C MET A 4 7.57 23.92 -10.02
N SER A 5 7.86 22.62 -10.22
CA SER A 5 7.84 21.98 -11.52
C SER A 5 6.48 22.20 -12.19
N THR A 6 6.50 22.53 -13.47
CA THR A 6 5.30 22.57 -14.32
C THR A 6 4.99 21.16 -14.83
N ALA A 7 4.77 20.19 -13.94
CA ALA A 7 4.17 18.94 -14.35
C ALA A 7 2.87 19.23 -15.10
N ALA A 8 2.69 18.68 -16.29
CA ALA A 8 1.51 18.89 -17.10
C ALA A 8 0.27 18.59 -16.26
N LYS A 9 -0.72 19.50 -16.29
CA LYS A 9 -2.01 19.21 -15.65
C LYS A 9 -2.59 17.98 -16.33
N VAL A 10 -2.95 16.96 -15.56
CA VAL A 10 -3.75 15.85 -16.07
C VAL A 10 -5.06 16.46 -16.58
N ASP A 11 -5.44 16.12 -17.79
CA ASP A 11 -6.73 16.48 -18.35
C ASP A 11 -7.82 15.67 -17.60
N GLU A 12 -8.51 16.32 -16.68
CA GLU A 12 -9.61 15.74 -15.90
C GLU A 12 -10.91 15.67 -16.72
N SER A 13 -10.89 16.12 -17.99
CA SER A 13 -12.09 16.21 -18.84
C SER A 13 -12.63 14.84 -19.29
N ASP A 14 -11.84 13.76 -19.12
CA ASP A 14 -12.26 12.41 -19.51
C ASP A 14 -13.14 11.69 -18.48
N GLY A 15 -13.35 12.28 -17.29
CA GLY A 15 -14.15 11.72 -16.20
C GLY A 15 -13.55 10.48 -15.52
N LEU A 16 -12.34 10.07 -15.88
CA LEU A 16 -11.69 8.88 -15.36
C LEU A 16 -11.00 9.14 -14.02
N SER A 17 -11.04 8.13 -13.16
CA SER A 17 -10.23 8.11 -11.93
C SER A 17 -8.73 8.02 -12.26
N PRO A 18 -7.84 8.44 -11.34
CA PRO A 18 -6.40 8.29 -11.50
C PRO A 18 -5.98 6.83 -11.73
N MET A 19 -6.64 5.86 -11.10
CA MET A 19 -6.37 4.44 -11.29
C MET A 19 -6.78 3.97 -12.71
N GLU A 20 -7.93 4.40 -13.22
CA GLU A 20 -8.36 4.06 -14.58
C GLU A 20 -7.42 4.65 -15.63
N ARG A 21 -6.91 5.86 -15.41
CA ARG A 21 -5.89 6.46 -16.28
C ARG A 21 -4.59 5.66 -16.27
N ALA A 22 -4.06 5.32 -15.07
CA ALA A 22 -2.86 4.49 -14.95
C ALA A 22 -3.06 3.09 -15.57
N ALA A 23 -4.27 2.55 -15.48
CA ALA A 23 -4.62 1.26 -16.05
C ALA A 23 -4.60 1.21 -17.59
N ARG A 24 -4.59 2.34 -18.29
CA ARG A 24 -4.39 2.41 -19.75
C ARG A 24 -2.94 2.13 -20.17
N ASN A 25 -1.98 2.32 -19.24
CA ASN A 25 -0.59 1.98 -19.48
C ASN A 25 -0.40 0.45 -19.57
N LYS A 26 0.48 0.01 -20.47
CA LYS A 26 0.88 -1.40 -20.55
C LYS A 26 1.43 -1.92 -19.23
N MET A 27 2.20 -1.08 -18.55
CA MET A 27 2.84 -1.33 -17.25
C MET A 27 2.63 -0.11 -16.35
N ILE A 28 2.27 -0.35 -15.11
CA ILE A 28 2.20 0.67 -14.07
C ILE A 28 3.52 0.61 -13.30
N LEU A 29 4.24 1.72 -13.25
CA LEU A 29 5.48 1.84 -12.53
C LEU A 29 5.23 2.41 -11.13
N GLY A 30 5.67 1.69 -10.10
CA GLY A 30 5.56 2.11 -8.72
C GLY A 30 6.89 2.18 -8.01
N LEU A 31 7.01 3.09 -7.05
CA LEU A 31 8.15 3.21 -6.16
C LEU A 31 7.72 2.90 -4.72
N PHE A 32 8.34 1.91 -4.08
CA PHE A 32 8.24 1.74 -2.63
C PHE A 32 9.09 2.80 -1.94
N ILE A 33 8.46 3.72 -1.24
CA ILE A 33 9.15 4.76 -0.46
C ILE A 33 9.60 4.21 0.89
N PRO A 34 10.84 4.50 1.33
CA PRO A 34 11.40 3.95 2.56
C PRO A 34 10.95 4.76 3.78
N LEU A 35 9.76 4.45 4.31
CA LEU A 35 9.23 5.10 5.51
C LEU A 35 9.87 4.60 6.82
N GLN A 36 10.87 3.73 6.73
CA GLN A 36 11.54 3.11 7.86
C GLN A 36 13.06 3.14 7.72
N ASN A 37 13.76 3.19 8.86
CA ASN A 37 15.23 3.09 8.83
C ASN A 37 15.68 1.71 8.33
N GLY A 38 16.80 1.71 7.58
CA GLY A 38 17.29 0.53 6.87
C GLY A 38 16.52 0.20 5.59
N ALA A 39 15.50 0.98 5.23
CA ALA A 39 14.68 0.79 4.04
C ALA A 39 14.20 -0.67 3.88
N TRP A 40 14.70 -1.37 2.87
CA TRP A 40 14.28 -2.73 2.51
C TRP A 40 15.36 -3.79 2.74
N THR A 41 16.54 -3.40 3.24
CA THR A 41 17.68 -4.29 3.39
C THR A 41 18.37 -4.06 4.73
N PRO A 42 18.38 -5.05 5.65
CA PRO A 42 19.15 -4.97 6.88
C PRO A 42 20.65 -5.15 6.56
N SER A 43 21.34 -4.06 6.25
CA SER A 43 22.78 -4.06 5.94
C SER A 43 23.40 -2.76 6.42
N LEU A 44 24.55 -2.87 7.06
CA LEU A 44 25.38 -1.75 7.52
C LEU A 44 26.17 -1.09 6.40
N TYR A 45 26.06 -1.59 5.16
CA TYR A 45 26.71 -0.96 4.02
C TYR A 45 26.22 0.49 3.85
N PRO A 46 27.13 1.46 3.73
CA PRO A 46 26.76 2.88 3.61
C PRO A 46 25.81 3.14 2.44
N ARG A 47 24.74 3.87 2.71
CA ARG A 47 23.73 4.24 1.72
C ARG A 47 23.16 5.63 2.01
N GLY A 48 22.66 6.32 0.97
CA GLY A 48 22.01 7.61 1.10
C GLY A 48 20.49 7.52 1.35
N THR A 49 19.93 6.32 1.55
CA THR A 49 18.50 6.14 1.80
C THR A 49 18.15 6.56 3.22
N ASP A 50 17.14 7.42 3.35
CA ASP A 50 16.65 7.89 4.65
C ASP A 50 15.16 7.60 4.79
N TRP A 51 14.66 7.62 6.03
CA TRP A 51 13.27 7.37 6.38
C TRP A 51 12.47 8.64 6.64
N THR A 52 13.13 9.81 6.68
CA THR A 52 12.53 11.10 6.98
C THR A 52 11.46 11.52 5.96
N PHE A 53 10.54 12.38 6.38
CA PHE A 53 9.51 12.91 5.48
C PHE A 53 10.13 13.68 4.31
N GLU A 54 11.15 14.48 4.57
CA GLU A 54 11.85 15.29 3.58
C GLU A 54 12.44 14.42 2.46
N TYR A 55 13.12 13.33 2.83
CA TYR A 55 13.67 12.37 1.85
C TYR A 55 12.57 11.71 1.02
N ASN A 56 11.51 11.24 1.68
CA ASN A 56 10.39 10.60 0.99
C ASN A 56 9.61 11.56 0.09
N ALA A 57 9.50 12.83 0.50
CA ALA A 57 8.89 13.89 -0.32
C ALA A 57 9.72 14.17 -1.58
N GLU A 58 11.04 14.31 -1.44
CA GLU A 58 11.94 14.48 -2.59
C GLU A 58 11.87 13.30 -3.54
N CYS A 59 11.95 12.07 -3.03
CA CYS A 59 11.80 10.84 -3.83
C CYS A 59 10.46 10.78 -4.57
N THR A 60 9.37 11.15 -3.91
CA THR A 60 8.02 11.10 -4.51
C THR A 60 7.85 12.15 -5.60
N VAL A 61 8.26 13.40 -5.36
CA VAL A 61 8.22 14.46 -6.36
C VAL A 61 9.08 14.07 -7.57
N ARG A 62 10.27 13.53 -7.32
CA ARG A 62 11.14 13.07 -8.38
C ARG A 62 10.57 11.90 -9.18
N ALA A 63 9.92 10.94 -8.49
CA ALA A 63 9.23 9.84 -9.16
C ALA A 63 8.10 10.36 -10.08
N GLU A 64 7.30 11.33 -9.61
CA GLU A 64 6.27 11.96 -10.44
C GLU A 64 6.86 12.65 -11.68
N GLU A 65 7.95 13.41 -11.52
CA GLU A 65 8.66 14.05 -12.65
C GLU A 65 9.19 13.06 -13.67
N LEU A 66 9.60 11.87 -13.23
CA LEU A 66 10.09 10.79 -14.07
C LEU A 66 8.97 9.93 -14.69
N GLY A 67 7.70 10.23 -14.39
CA GLY A 67 6.56 9.53 -14.95
C GLY A 67 6.22 8.21 -14.26
N PHE A 68 6.58 8.03 -12.99
CA PHE A 68 6.06 6.92 -12.19
C PHE A 68 4.56 7.15 -11.93
N ASP A 69 3.80 6.05 -11.98
CA ASP A 69 2.35 6.09 -11.80
C ASP A 69 1.94 6.10 -10.32
N LEU A 70 2.73 5.46 -9.44
CA LEU A 70 2.39 5.40 -8.01
C LEU A 70 3.62 5.36 -7.09
N VAL A 71 3.39 5.79 -5.85
CA VAL A 71 4.27 5.48 -4.70
C VAL A 71 3.54 4.66 -3.68
N PHE A 72 4.28 3.87 -2.90
CA PHE A 72 3.73 2.92 -1.95
C PHE A 72 4.45 3.03 -0.61
N GLY A 73 3.70 3.35 0.43
CA GLY A 73 4.19 3.41 1.81
C GLY A 73 3.73 2.18 2.61
N LEU A 74 4.67 1.48 3.25
CA LEU A 74 4.39 0.32 4.08
C LEU A 74 4.28 0.73 5.55
N ALA A 75 3.19 0.36 6.22
CA ALA A 75 3.08 0.48 7.67
C ALA A 75 3.90 -0.62 8.37
N GLN A 76 4.59 -0.24 9.42
CA GLN A 76 5.38 -1.14 10.27
C GLN A 76 5.10 -0.82 11.74
N TRP A 77 5.02 -1.86 12.55
CA TRP A 77 4.83 -1.74 13.99
C TRP A 77 5.87 -2.61 14.68
N HIS A 78 6.78 -2.01 15.42
CA HIS A 78 7.85 -2.70 16.13
C HIS A 78 8.08 -2.04 17.48
N GLY A 79 8.49 -2.84 18.46
CA GLY A 79 8.96 -2.33 19.75
C GLY A 79 10.33 -1.65 19.65
N ALA A 80 10.81 -1.13 20.76
CA ALA A 80 12.16 -0.58 20.86
C ALA A 80 13.20 -1.61 20.39
N GLY A 81 14.13 -1.16 19.53
CA GLY A 81 15.10 -2.03 18.86
C GLY A 81 14.65 -2.55 17.49
N GLY A 82 13.41 -2.29 17.05
CA GLY A 82 12.91 -2.73 15.76
C GLY A 82 12.94 -4.25 15.59
N LEU A 83 13.49 -4.71 14.48
CA LEU A 83 13.75 -6.14 14.23
C LEU A 83 15.13 -6.61 14.76
N GLY A 84 15.90 -5.72 15.40
CA GLY A 84 17.21 -6.03 15.96
C GLY A 84 18.37 -5.56 15.08
N GLY A 85 19.54 -6.16 15.32
CA GLY A 85 20.78 -5.77 14.68
C GLY A 85 21.37 -4.45 15.21
N GLU A 86 22.56 -4.09 14.74
CA GLU A 86 23.25 -2.86 15.13
C GLU A 86 22.47 -1.62 14.66
N MET A 87 21.88 -1.66 13.46
CA MET A 87 21.08 -0.57 12.93
C MET A 87 19.69 -0.45 13.55
N ARG A 88 19.26 -1.39 14.40
CA ARG A 88 17.90 -1.46 14.94
C ARG A 88 16.87 -1.38 13.80
N PHE A 89 16.97 -2.35 12.88
CA PHE A 89 16.26 -2.33 11.61
C PHE A 89 14.75 -2.10 11.78
N ARG A 90 14.21 -1.10 11.09
CA ARG A 90 12.79 -0.67 11.12
C ARG A 90 12.28 -0.16 12.46
N GLU A 91 13.14 0.24 13.39
CA GLU A 91 12.68 0.86 14.63
C GLU A 91 12.04 2.23 14.40
N ASN A 92 12.71 3.08 13.60
CA ASN A 92 12.13 4.35 13.19
C ASN A 92 11.24 4.12 11.96
N THR A 93 9.95 4.30 12.13
CA THR A 93 8.97 4.17 11.05
C THR A 93 7.97 5.33 11.09
N GLN A 94 7.60 5.83 9.92
CA GLN A 94 6.54 6.82 9.79
C GLN A 94 5.22 6.14 9.38
N ASP A 95 4.11 6.68 9.85
CA ASP A 95 2.79 6.21 9.44
C ASP A 95 2.49 6.64 7.99
N PRO A 96 2.19 5.69 7.07
CA PRO A 96 2.00 5.99 5.66
C PRO A 96 0.73 6.82 5.36
N LEU A 97 -0.32 6.79 6.22
CA LEU A 97 -1.49 7.65 6.01
C LEU A 97 -1.09 9.12 6.15
N LEU A 98 -0.36 9.44 7.22
CA LEU A 98 0.06 10.82 7.50
C LEU A 98 1.10 11.30 6.49
N VAL A 99 2.05 10.44 6.11
CA VAL A 99 3.03 10.77 5.07
C VAL A 99 2.34 11.05 3.74
N THR A 100 1.43 10.18 3.27
CA THR A 100 0.73 10.41 2.00
C THR A 100 -0.19 11.62 2.03
N ALA A 101 -0.75 12.01 3.18
CA ALA A 101 -1.45 13.29 3.32
C ALA A 101 -0.54 14.48 3.02
N GLY A 102 0.70 14.47 3.54
CA GLY A 102 1.71 15.47 3.21
C GLY A 102 2.12 15.44 1.74
N LEU A 103 2.36 14.24 1.19
CA LEU A 103 2.73 14.05 -0.23
C LEU A 103 1.62 14.50 -1.20
N ALA A 104 0.36 14.37 -0.81
CA ALA A 104 -0.78 14.82 -1.63
C ALA A 104 -0.73 16.32 -1.93
N ALA A 105 -0.19 17.13 -1.01
CA ALA A 105 -0.02 18.56 -1.20
C ALA A 105 1.17 18.92 -2.09
N LEU A 106 2.15 18.04 -2.23
CA LEU A 106 3.39 18.25 -2.98
C LEU A 106 3.35 17.71 -4.41
N THR A 107 2.37 16.85 -4.72
CA THR A 107 2.24 16.12 -5.99
C THR A 107 0.89 16.42 -6.66
N LYS A 108 0.77 16.08 -7.94
CA LYS A 108 -0.44 16.37 -8.73
C LYS A 108 -1.04 15.16 -9.44
N ASN A 109 -0.21 14.20 -9.86
CA ASN A 109 -0.60 13.10 -10.75
C ASN A 109 -0.35 11.73 -10.15
N ILE A 110 0.75 11.56 -9.40
CA ILE A 110 1.17 10.26 -8.86
C ILE A 110 0.17 9.74 -7.84
N ILE A 111 -0.18 8.46 -7.95
CA ILE A 111 -1.04 7.75 -7.01
C ILE A 111 -0.27 7.50 -5.71
N LEU A 112 -0.93 7.66 -4.59
CA LEU A 112 -0.36 7.60 -3.24
C LEU A 112 -0.99 6.45 -2.47
N ILE A 113 -0.26 5.33 -2.30
CA ILE A 113 -0.77 4.15 -1.60
C ILE A 113 -0.23 4.08 -0.18
N SER A 114 -1.13 3.98 0.78
CA SER A 114 -0.83 3.78 2.20
C SER A 114 -1.21 2.37 2.64
N THR A 115 -0.31 1.65 3.28
CA THR A 115 -0.67 0.43 3.99
C THR A 115 -1.42 0.75 5.28
N VAL A 116 -2.52 0.05 5.51
CA VAL A 116 -3.33 0.15 6.73
C VAL A 116 -3.56 -1.24 7.30
N HIS A 117 -3.17 -1.47 8.56
CA HIS A 117 -3.53 -2.66 9.31
C HIS A 117 -4.95 -2.49 9.84
N VAL A 118 -5.93 -2.91 9.05
CA VAL A 118 -7.36 -2.58 9.25
C VAL A 118 -7.97 -3.14 10.53
N LEU A 119 -7.33 -4.14 11.14
CA LEU A 119 -7.80 -4.75 12.39
C LEU A 119 -7.10 -4.20 13.64
N TYR A 120 -6.18 -3.22 13.52
CA TYR A 120 -5.48 -2.63 14.66
C TYR A 120 -6.22 -1.40 15.20
N GLY A 121 -7.46 -1.61 15.67
CA GLY A 121 -8.25 -0.57 16.34
C GLY A 121 -9.05 0.36 15.42
N TRP A 122 -9.09 0.11 14.13
CA TRP A 122 -9.92 0.88 13.21
C TRP A 122 -11.39 0.48 13.31
N THR A 123 -12.27 1.48 13.39
CA THR A 123 -13.70 1.27 13.14
C THR A 123 -14.02 1.60 11.67
N PRO A 124 -15.04 0.95 11.05
CA PRO A 124 -15.39 1.24 9.67
C PRO A 124 -15.68 2.74 9.42
N LEU A 125 -16.40 3.40 10.34
CA LEU A 125 -16.73 4.81 10.22
C LEU A 125 -15.49 5.71 10.22
N LEU A 126 -14.55 5.46 11.14
CA LEU A 126 -13.33 6.26 11.26
C LEU A 126 -12.45 6.08 10.03
N LEU A 127 -12.23 4.83 9.61
CA LEU A 127 -11.39 4.54 8.45
C LEU A 127 -12.03 5.06 7.15
N ALA A 128 -13.34 4.90 6.97
CA ALA A 128 -14.06 5.44 5.82
C ALA A 128 -13.98 6.96 5.74
N LYS A 129 -14.02 7.66 6.90
CA LYS A 129 -13.87 9.13 6.97
C LYS A 129 -12.47 9.58 6.59
N TYR A 130 -11.43 8.91 7.10
CA TYR A 130 -10.04 9.22 6.78
C TYR A 130 -9.76 8.98 5.30
N ALA A 131 -10.21 7.84 4.78
CA ALA A 131 -10.07 7.49 3.37
C ALA A 131 -10.73 8.51 2.44
N ALA A 132 -11.96 8.93 2.71
CA ALA A 132 -12.66 9.96 1.93
C ALA A 132 -11.96 11.33 2.03
N THR A 133 -11.38 11.67 3.21
CA THR A 133 -10.63 12.91 3.38
C THR A 133 -9.34 12.90 2.55
N LEU A 134 -8.56 11.82 2.61
CA LEU A 134 -7.33 11.65 1.82
C LEU A 134 -7.61 11.60 0.32
N ASP A 135 -8.72 10.98 -0.08
CA ASP A 135 -9.20 10.99 -1.46
C ASP A 135 -9.40 12.43 -1.96
N HIS A 136 -10.08 13.29 -1.18
CA HIS A 136 -10.26 14.70 -1.51
C HIS A 136 -8.95 15.50 -1.49
N MET A 137 -8.09 15.31 -0.49
CA MET A 137 -6.79 15.98 -0.41
C MET A 137 -5.90 15.66 -1.61
N SER A 138 -5.98 14.44 -2.12
CA SER A 138 -5.19 13.96 -3.24
C SER A 138 -5.88 14.09 -4.61
N ASN A 139 -7.10 14.61 -4.66
CA ASN A 139 -7.91 14.65 -5.88
C ASN A 139 -8.17 13.25 -6.49
N GLY A 140 -8.56 12.27 -5.65
CA GLY A 140 -8.85 10.89 -6.04
C GLY A 140 -7.62 10.00 -6.26
N ARG A 141 -6.41 10.48 -5.95
CA ARG A 141 -5.16 9.73 -6.15
C ARG A 141 -4.77 8.85 -4.97
N TRP A 142 -5.41 9.01 -3.82
CA TRP A 142 -5.09 8.20 -2.66
C TRP A 142 -5.70 6.80 -2.74
N GLY A 143 -4.95 5.81 -2.28
CA GLY A 143 -5.39 4.44 -2.16
C GLY A 143 -4.89 3.76 -0.89
N MET A 144 -5.57 2.69 -0.52
CA MET A 144 -5.30 1.93 0.69
C MET A 144 -4.88 0.50 0.37
N ASN A 145 -3.68 0.11 0.82
CA ASN A 145 -3.31 -1.29 0.89
C ASN A 145 -3.85 -1.87 2.20
N MET A 146 -4.91 -2.66 2.10
CA MET A 146 -5.56 -3.27 3.25
C MET A 146 -4.82 -4.54 3.67
N VAL A 147 -4.31 -4.58 4.89
CA VAL A 147 -3.70 -5.76 5.48
C VAL A 147 -4.35 -6.07 6.83
N THR A 148 -4.50 -7.36 7.12
CA THR A 148 -5.21 -7.83 8.31
C THR A 148 -4.29 -8.05 9.51
N GLY A 149 -2.98 -7.78 9.36
CA GLY A 149 -1.97 -8.11 10.36
C GLY A 149 -1.49 -9.56 10.24
N ILE A 150 -0.32 -9.84 10.77
CA ILE A 150 0.31 -11.17 10.66
C ILE A 150 0.75 -11.69 12.03
N LYS A 151 1.40 -10.83 12.83
CA LYS A 151 2.08 -11.24 14.06
C LYS A 151 1.19 -11.01 15.28
N PRO A 152 1.11 -12.01 16.19
CA PRO A 152 0.41 -11.84 17.47
C PRO A 152 0.92 -10.64 18.28
N GLU A 153 2.24 -10.39 18.23
CA GLU A 153 2.88 -9.29 18.94
C GLU A 153 2.37 -7.91 18.48
N ASP A 154 2.07 -7.77 17.18
CA ASP A 154 1.53 -6.53 16.65
C ASP A 154 0.14 -6.25 17.25
N PHE A 155 -0.74 -7.25 17.36
CA PHE A 155 -2.05 -7.10 18.02
C PHE A 155 -1.89 -6.68 19.49
N ALA A 156 -0.96 -7.30 20.22
CA ALA A 156 -0.71 -6.99 21.61
C ALA A 156 -0.25 -5.54 21.82
N MET A 157 0.48 -4.94 20.87
CA MET A 157 0.87 -3.51 20.94
C MET A 157 -0.35 -2.58 20.94
N PHE A 158 -1.46 -2.99 20.36
CA PHE A 158 -2.73 -2.26 20.34
C PHE A 158 -3.68 -2.68 21.46
N GLY A 159 -3.26 -3.56 22.37
CA GLY A 159 -4.12 -4.08 23.44
C GLY A 159 -5.22 -5.01 22.91
N LEU A 160 -4.99 -5.67 21.79
CA LEU A 160 -5.92 -6.57 21.11
C LEU A 160 -5.45 -8.02 21.23
N ASP A 161 -6.40 -8.95 21.28
CA ASP A 161 -6.11 -10.37 21.17
C ASP A 161 -5.80 -10.75 19.73
N PRO A 162 -4.86 -11.69 19.51
CA PRO A 162 -4.61 -12.24 18.18
C PRO A 162 -5.85 -12.92 17.61
N VAL A 163 -6.13 -12.65 16.34
CA VAL A 163 -7.27 -13.22 15.60
C VAL A 163 -6.77 -14.32 14.66
N GLU A 164 -7.51 -15.42 14.57
CA GLU A 164 -7.25 -16.50 13.62
C GLU A 164 -7.21 -15.97 12.17
N HIS A 165 -6.40 -16.61 11.33
CA HIS A 165 -6.05 -16.12 10.00
C HIS A 165 -7.29 -15.89 9.10
N ASP A 166 -8.16 -16.88 8.96
CA ASP A 166 -9.31 -16.77 8.02
C ASP A 166 -10.37 -15.84 8.60
N LEU A 167 -10.57 -15.87 9.92
CA LEU A 167 -11.45 -14.95 10.63
C LEU A 167 -11.05 -13.47 10.41
N ARG A 168 -9.75 -13.18 10.30
CA ARG A 168 -9.28 -11.81 9.98
C ARG A 168 -9.79 -11.34 8.62
N TYR A 169 -9.91 -12.23 7.63
CA TYR A 169 -10.47 -11.87 6.32
C TYR A 169 -11.98 -11.72 6.34
N GLU A 170 -12.70 -12.51 7.16
CA GLU A 170 -14.13 -12.28 7.38
C GLU A 170 -14.37 -10.90 8.02
N MET A 171 -13.58 -10.52 9.02
CA MET A 171 -13.66 -9.20 9.64
C MET A 171 -13.34 -8.07 8.66
N ALA A 172 -12.30 -8.25 7.82
CA ALA A 172 -11.93 -7.27 6.83
C ALA A 172 -12.98 -7.12 5.71
N ASP A 173 -13.64 -8.21 5.32
CA ASP A 173 -14.73 -8.21 4.34
C ASP A 173 -15.95 -7.45 4.86
N GLU A 174 -16.35 -7.70 6.11
CA GLU A 174 -17.44 -6.95 6.76
C GLU A 174 -17.08 -5.47 6.91
N LEU A 175 -15.84 -5.15 7.37
CA LEU A 175 -15.35 -3.78 7.48
C LEU A 175 -15.44 -3.07 6.12
N MET A 176 -14.95 -3.70 5.05
CA MET A 176 -14.99 -3.12 3.71
C MET A 176 -16.41 -2.95 3.18
N SER A 177 -17.31 -3.88 3.50
CA SER A 177 -18.73 -3.80 3.14
C SER A 177 -19.41 -2.61 3.80
N VAL A 178 -19.14 -2.36 5.09
CA VAL A 178 -19.64 -1.17 5.81
C VAL A 178 -19.06 0.12 5.23
N MET A 179 -17.76 0.14 4.95
CA MET A 179 -17.11 1.32 4.36
C MET A 179 -17.69 1.68 2.99
N LYS A 180 -17.99 0.69 2.16
CA LYS A 180 -18.64 0.92 0.86
C LYS A 180 -20.02 1.54 1.04
N GLN A 181 -20.85 1.02 1.94
CA GLN A 181 -22.16 1.60 2.26
C GLN A 181 -22.02 3.06 2.73
N LEU A 182 -21.02 3.36 3.59
CA LEU A 182 -20.78 4.72 4.07
C LEU A 182 -20.35 5.68 2.95
N TRP A 183 -19.61 5.20 1.95
CA TRP A 183 -19.20 6.02 0.81
C TRP A 183 -20.32 6.24 -0.21
N GLU A 184 -21.19 5.25 -0.39
CA GLU A 184 -22.23 5.25 -1.42
C GLU A 184 -23.53 5.92 -0.95
N SER A 185 -23.94 5.68 0.32
CA SER A 185 -25.23 6.13 0.83
C SER A 185 -25.29 7.67 0.96
N PRO A 186 -26.30 8.33 0.40
CA PRO A 186 -26.57 9.74 0.66
C PRO A 186 -27.14 10.00 2.06
N ASP A 187 -27.64 8.95 2.72
CA ASP A 187 -28.31 9.00 4.02
C ASP A 187 -27.47 8.36 5.13
N ASN A 188 -27.98 8.44 6.35
CA ASN A 188 -27.41 7.72 7.47
C ASN A 188 -27.46 6.21 7.25
N VAL A 189 -26.40 5.52 7.65
CA VAL A 189 -26.28 4.06 7.58
C VAL A 189 -26.40 3.48 8.99
N ASP A 190 -27.37 2.59 9.16
CA ASP A 190 -27.45 1.68 10.30
C ASP A 190 -26.90 0.32 9.86
N PHE A 191 -26.00 -0.24 10.64
CA PHE A 191 -25.40 -1.54 10.36
C PHE A 191 -25.37 -2.39 11.64
N ASP A 192 -25.71 -3.66 11.51
CA ASP A 192 -25.69 -4.62 12.61
C ASP A 192 -25.17 -5.95 12.07
N GLY A 193 -23.83 -6.09 12.06
CA GLY A 193 -23.12 -7.24 11.53
C GLY A 193 -22.58 -8.15 12.63
N ARG A 194 -21.76 -9.10 12.23
CA ARG A 194 -21.11 -10.04 13.15
C ARG A 194 -19.98 -9.40 13.95
N PHE A 195 -19.23 -8.49 13.34
CA PHE A 195 -18.02 -7.90 13.92
C PHE A 195 -18.17 -6.40 14.19
N TYR A 196 -18.97 -5.72 13.40
CA TYR A 196 -19.19 -4.29 13.51
C TYR A 196 -20.65 -3.95 13.65
N SER A 197 -20.95 -2.96 14.46
CA SER A 197 -22.30 -2.39 14.55
C SER A 197 -22.20 -0.86 14.58
N MET A 198 -23.21 -0.21 14.01
CA MET A 198 -23.21 1.24 13.89
C MET A 198 -24.66 1.74 13.77
N LYS A 199 -24.94 2.89 14.36
CA LYS A 199 -26.20 3.61 14.21
C LYS A 199 -25.96 5.00 13.67
N LYS A 200 -26.73 5.40 12.65
CA LYS A 200 -26.68 6.72 12.02
C LYS A 200 -25.27 7.11 11.54
N GLY A 201 -24.47 6.11 11.09
CA GLY A 201 -23.16 6.37 10.53
C GLY A 201 -23.28 7.19 9.26
N PHE A 202 -22.43 8.20 9.10
CA PHE A 202 -22.43 9.05 7.92
C PHE A 202 -21.03 9.56 7.61
N VAL A 203 -20.62 9.47 6.35
CA VAL A 203 -19.35 10.01 5.85
C VAL A 203 -19.63 11.06 4.79
N SER A 204 -19.05 12.24 4.99
CA SER A 204 -19.03 13.35 4.03
C SER A 204 -17.70 14.09 4.18
N PRO A 205 -17.05 14.51 3.08
CA PRO A 205 -17.48 14.30 1.69
C PRO A 205 -17.44 12.81 1.27
N LYS A 206 -18.13 12.48 0.19
CA LYS A 206 -18.00 11.15 -0.45
C LYS A 206 -16.72 11.12 -1.28
N PRO A 207 -16.08 9.96 -1.47
CA PRO A 207 -14.93 9.85 -2.36
C PRO A 207 -15.27 10.31 -3.78
N ARG A 208 -14.30 10.94 -4.45
CA ARG A 208 -14.51 11.59 -5.75
C ARG A 208 -14.94 10.65 -6.87
N PHE A 209 -14.48 9.40 -6.82
CA PHE A 209 -14.74 8.37 -7.84
C PHE A 209 -15.47 7.15 -7.25
N GLY A 210 -16.40 7.39 -6.30
CA GLY A 210 -17.19 6.37 -5.63
C GLY A 210 -16.47 5.72 -4.46
N ARG A 211 -15.21 5.34 -4.61
CA ARG A 211 -14.36 4.82 -3.53
C ARG A 211 -12.87 5.10 -3.78
N PRO A 212 -12.03 5.11 -2.75
CA PRO A 212 -10.59 5.12 -2.91
C PRO A 212 -10.06 3.86 -3.61
N ILE A 213 -8.84 3.94 -4.14
CA ILE A 213 -8.12 2.80 -4.72
C ILE A 213 -7.84 1.77 -3.62
N ILE A 214 -8.11 0.50 -3.88
CA ILE A 214 -7.86 -0.59 -2.93
C ILE A 214 -6.77 -1.51 -3.46
N VAL A 215 -5.79 -1.75 -2.61
CA VAL A 215 -4.69 -2.69 -2.86
C VAL A 215 -4.71 -3.77 -1.78
N ASN A 216 -4.28 -4.96 -2.11
CA ASN A 216 -4.09 -6.04 -1.15
C ASN A 216 -2.81 -6.83 -1.44
N ALA A 217 -2.21 -7.38 -0.40
CA ALA A 217 -0.99 -8.18 -0.49
C ALA A 217 -1.23 -9.53 0.22
N SER A 218 -1.92 -10.44 -0.45
CA SER A 218 -2.26 -11.73 0.12
C SER A 218 -1.94 -12.89 -0.81
N SER A 219 -1.55 -14.03 -0.21
CA SER A 219 -1.27 -15.28 -0.95
C SER A 219 -2.12 -16.45 -0.47
N SER A 220 -2.84 -16.31 0.64
CA SER A 220 -3.75 -17.33 1.16
C SER A 220 -5.07 -17.40 0.38
N GLY A 221 -5.79 -18.52 0.46
CA GLY A 221 -7.08 -18.67 -0.19
C GLY A 221 -8.10 -17.62 0.22
N ALA A 222 -8.26 -17.39 1.53
CA ALA A 222 -9.16 -16.36 2.07
C ALA A 222 -8.74 -14.94 1.62
N GLY A 223 -7.44 -14.66 1.68
CA GLY A 223 -6.92 -13.36 1.25
C GLY A 223 -7.02 -13.13 -0.27
N MET A 224 -6.85 -14.15 -1.09
CA MET A 224 -7.06 -14.03 -2.53
C MET A 224 -8.54 -13.78 -2.87
N ALA A 225 -9.46 -14.47 -2.20
CA ALA A 225 -10.90 -14.24 -2.35
C ALA A 225 -11.26 -12.79 -1.96
N PHE A 226 -10.74 -12.31 -0.83
CA PHE A 226 -10.91 -10.91 -0.40
C PHE A 226 -10.37 -9.94 -1.46
N ALA A 227 -9.13 -10.15 -1.93
CA ALA A 227 -8.50 -9.28 -2.91
C ALA A 227 -9.25 -9.27 -4.24
N ALA A 228 -9.67 -10.41 -4.73
CA ALA A 228 -10.47 -10.52 -5.95
C ALA A 228 -11.83 -9.82 -5.82
N ASN A 229 -12.41 -9.78 -4.62
CA ASN A 229 -13.70 -9.13 -4.36
C ASN A 229 -13.59 -7.60 -4.22
N HIS A 230 -12.47 -7.08 -3.69
CA HIS A 230 -12.38 -5.69 -3.26
C HIS A 230 -11.28 -4.87 -3.92
N SER A 231 -10.24 -5.48 -4.47
CA SER A 231 -9.02 -4.79 -4.85
C SER A 231 -8.94 -4.41 -6.33
N ASP A 232 -8.33 -3.27 -6.61
CA ASP A 232 -7.91 -2.83 -7.95
C ASP A 232 -6.54 -3.41 -8.32
N LEU A 233 -5.65 -3.49 -7.30
CA LEU A 233 -4.29 -3.98 -7.43
C LEU A 233 -4.01 -5.08 -6.38
N MET A 234 -3.30 -6.12 -6.78
CA MET A 234 -2.92 -7.22 -5.89
C MET A 234 -1.44 -7.56 -6.03
N PHE A 235 -0.73 -7.60 -4.89
CA PHE A 235 0.65 -8.06 -4.88
C PHE A 235 0.74 -9.56 -5.11
N ILE A 236 1.62 -9.95 -6.03
CA ILE A 236 2.07 -11.32 -6.17
C ILE A 236 3.29 -11.50 -5.27
N THR A 237 3.15 -12.28 -4.21
CA THR A 237 4.27 -12.68 -3.39
C THR A 237 5.12 -13.71 -4.13
N ARG A 238 6.45 -13.62 -3.98
CA ARG A 238 7.37 -14.57 -4.58
C ARG A 238 7.10 -15.98 -4.01
N PRO A 239 6.73 -16.96 -4.85
CA PRO A 239 6.69 -18.34 -4.39
C PRO A 239 8.10 -18.86 -4.09
N ALA A 240 8.22 -19.79 -3.17
CA ALA A 240 9.48 -20.51 -2.94
C ALA A 240 9.81 -21.39 -4.15
N GLY A 241 11.07 -21.41 -4.55
CA GLY A 241 11.55 -22.29 -5.63
C GLY A 241 12.58 -21.65 -6.56
N ALA A 242 13.18 -22.44 -7.44
CA ALA A 242 14.24 -22.01 -8.35
C ALA A 242 13.70 -21.29 -9.60
N ASP A 243 12.53 -21.71 -10.12
CA ASP A 243 11.88 -21.08 -11.27
C ASP A 243 10.97 -19.92 -10.83
N VAL A 244 11.56 -18.81 -10.49
CA VAL A 244 10.82 -17.62 -10.03
C VAL A 244 9.89 -17.08 -11.11
N TYR A 245 10.29 -17.07 -12.37
CA TYR A 245 9.51 -16.47 -13.45
C TYR A 245 8.30 -17.33 -13.83
N GLY A 246 8.47 -18.64 -13.94
CA GLY A 246 7.36 -19.55 -14.20
C GLY A 246 6.33 -19.55 -13.07
N LEU A 247 6.79 -19.58 -11.83
CA LEU A 247 5.93 -19.54 -10.65
C LEU A 247 5.16 -18.20 -10.52
N LEU A 248 5.81 -17.07 -10.79
CA LEU A 248 5.13 -15.75 -10.81
C LEU A 248 4.09 -15.69 -11.93
N ALA A 249 4.40 -16.20 -13.13
CA ALA A 249 3.47 -16.23 -14.25
C ALA A 249 2.23 -17.10 -13.94
N ALA A 250 2.43 -18.29 -13.37
CA ALA A 250 1.34 -19.18 -12.95
C ALA A 250 0.46 -18.53 -11.86
N HIS A 251 1.07 -17.90 -10.87
CA HIS A 251 0.36 -17.21 -9.79
C HIS A 251 -0.44 -16.02 -10.33
N ASN A 252 0.15 -15.20 -11.20
CA ASN A 252 -0.54 -14.11 -11.90
C ASN A 252 -1.77 -14.60 -12.66
N LYS A 253 -1.62 -15.70 -13.41
CA LYS A 253 -2.74 -16.30 -14.15
C LYS A 253 -3.85 -16.74 -13.20
N LYS A 254 -3.51 -17.45 -12.13
CA LYS A 254 -4.48 -17.92 -11.13
C LYS A 254 -5.31 -16.77 -10.55
N ILE A 255 -4.66 -15.69 -10.11
CA ILE A 255 -5.32 -14.51 -9.55
C ILE A 255 -6.31 -13.90 -10.55
N LYS A 256 -5.89 -13.77 -11.82
CA LYS A 256 -6.74 -13.21 -12.88
C LYS A 256 -7.91 -14.10 -13.23
N ASP A 257 -7.71 -15.41 -13.25
CA ASP A 257 -8.78 -16.37 -13.50
C ASP A 257 -9.83 -16.37 -12.38
N GLU A 258 -9.40 -16.28 -11.10
CA GLU A 258 -10.28 -16.17 -9.93
C GLU A 258 -11.09 -14.88 -9.96
N ALA A 259 -10.46 -13.76 -10.25
CA ALA A 259 -11.16 -12.48 -10.38
C ALA A 259 -12.19 -12.51 -11.53
N ALA A 260 -11.81 -13.06 -12.68
CA ALA A 260 -12.70 -13.19 -13.84
C ALA A 260 -13.91 -14.09 -13.57
N ALA A 261 -13.74 -15.17 -12.78
CA ALA A 261 -14.84 -16.03 -12.35
C ALA A 261 -15.89 -15.30 -11.50
N MET A 262 -15.49 -14.22 -10.83
CA MET A 262 -16.36 -13.30 -10.08
C MET A 262 -16.87 -12.10 -10.91
N GLY A 263 -16.62 -12.10 -12.22
CA GLY A 263 -16.99 -10.96 -13.10
C GLY A 263 -16.15 -9.69 -12.85
N LYS A 264 -14.97 -9.83 -12.27
CA LYS A 264 -14.09 -8.71 -11.88
C LYS A 264 -12.76 -8.75 -12.62
N SER A 265 -12.06 -7.62 -12.60
CA SER A 265 -10.70 -7.48 -13.12
C SER A 265 -9.80 -6.92 -12.03
N VAL A 266 -8.64 -7.54 -11.84
CA VAL A 266 -7.61 -7.09 -10.91
C VAL A 266 -6.27 -7.01 -11.65
N ARG A 267 -5.49 -5.96 -11.36
CA ARG A 267 -4.10 -5.90 -11.80
C ARG A 267 -3.17 -6.42 -10.72
N THR A 268 -2.10 -7.06 -11.14
CA THR A 268 -1.12 -7.64 -10.24
C THR A 268 0.13 -6.78 -10.18
N ILE A 269 0.75 -6.72 -9.00
CA ILE A 269 1.99 -5.98 -8.72
C ILE A 269 3.06 -6.97 -8.30
N ILE A 270 4.28 -6.78 -8.79
CA ILE A 270 5.50 -7.40 -8.27
C ILE A 270 6.41 -6.32 -7.70
N ASN A 271 7.20 -6.66 -6.69
CA ASN A 271 8.17 -5.76 -6.08
C ASN A 271 9.60 -6.29 -6.25
N PRO A 272 10.28 -5.97 -7.36
CA PRO A 272 11.67 -6.34 -7.56
C PRO A 272 12.60 -5.36 -6.83
N HIS A 273 13.67 -5.88 -6.21
CA HIS A 273 14.78 -5.03 -5.80
C HIS A 273 15.65 -4.73 -7.01
N VAL A 274 15.80 -3.46 -7.34
CA VAL A 274 16.62 -3.00 -8.45
C VAL A 274 17.92 -2.43 -7.90
N ILE A 275 19.06 -2.95 -8.37
CA ILE A 275 20.39 -2.40 -8.09
C ILE A 275 20.93 -1.87 -9.40
N CYS A 276 21.08 -0.54 -9.47
CA CYS A 276 21.53 0.16 -10.67
C CYS A 276 22.97 0.67 -10.48
N ALA A 277 23.80 0.49 -11.50
CA ALA A 277 25.14 1.05 -11.62
C ALA A 277 25.49 1.25 -13.09
N ASP A 278 26.63 1.84 -13.41
CA ASP A 278 27.04 2.10 -14.80
C ASP A 278 27.37 0.80 -15.56
N THR A 279 27.80 -0.25 -14.84
CA THR A 279 28.10 -1.56 -15.39
C THR A 279 27.43 -2.69 -14.60
N GLU A 280 27.19 -3.82 -15.25
CA GLU A 280 26.67 -5.03 -14.58
C GLU A 280 27.60 -5.52 -13.47
N LYS A 281 28.92 -5.41 -13.68
CA LYS A 281 29.92 -5.78 -12.67
C LYS A 281 29.74 -4.94 -11.41
N GLU A 282 29.66 -3.64 -11.53
CA GLU A 282 29.46 -2.72 -10.40
C GLU A 282 28.13 -2.97 -9.69
N ALA A 283 27.05 -3.27 -10.42
CA ALA A 283 25.78 -3.62 -9.82
C ALA A 283 25.87 -4.91 -9.00
N ARG A 284 26.58 -5.93 -9.51
CA ARG A 284 26.85 -7.19 -8.79
C ARG A 284 27.73 -6.98 -7.56
N ASP A 285 28.81 -6.18 -7.71
CA ASP A 285 29.72 -5.84 -6.62
C ASP A 285 28.96 -5.09 -5.49
N ARG A 286 28.09 -4.15 -5.86
CA ARG A 286 27.24 -3.44 -4.90
C ARG A 286 26.25 -4.39 -4.18
N ARG A 287 25.63 -5.33 -4.93
CA ARG A 287 24.79 -6.35 -4.32
C ARG A 287 25.58 -7.20 -3.33
N GLN A 288 26.80 -7.62 -3.69
CA GLN A 288 27.65 -8.41 -2.80
C GLN A 288 28.04 -7.61 -1.55
N ALA A 289 28.36 -6.33 -1.70
CA ALA A 289 28.67 -5.46 -0.56
C ALA A 289 27.51 -5.34 0.44
N PHE A 290 26.25 -5.29 -0.03
CA PHE A 290 25.09 -5.34 0.86
C PHE A 290 25.01 -6.67 1.64
N ILE A 291 25.38 -7.78 1.01
CA ILE A 291 25.38 -9.12 1.63
C ILE A 291 26.51 -9.23 2.65
N ASP A 292 27.73 -8.79 2.28
CA ASP A 292 28.93 -8.88 3.12
C ASP A 292 28.80 -8.02 4.39
N HIS A 293 27.98 -6.97 4.34
CA HIS A 293 27.68 -6.09 5.48
C HIS A 293 26.26 -6.34 6.03
N ALA A 294 25.70 -7.53 5.83
CA ALA A 294 24.38 -7.84 6.37
C ALA A 294 24.39 -7.67 7.90
N ASP A 295 23.39 -6.92 8.39
CA ASP A 295 23.16 -6.76 9.81
C ASP A 295 22.28 -7.92 10.29
N PRO A 296 22.72 -8.75 11.23
CA PRO A 296 21.91 -9.85 11.77
C PRO A 296 20.67 -9.31 12.47
N VAL A 297 19.50 -9.67 11.98
CA VAL A 297 18.17 -9.28 12.52
C VAL A 297 17.33 -10.51 12.80
#